data_ac12a31f395531700993e645a9267de6
#
_entry.id   ac12a31f395531700993e645a9267de6
#
_cell.length_a   1.000
_cell.length_b   1.000
_cell.length_c   1.000
_cell.angle_alpha   90.00
_cell.angle_beta   90.00
_cell.angle_gamma   90.00
#
_symmetry.space_group_name_H-M   'P 1'
#
loop_
_entity.id
_entity.type
_entity.pdbx_description
1 polymer ?
#
loop_
_entity_poly.entity_id
_entity_poly.type
_entity_poly.pdbx_seq_one_letter_code
_entity_poly.pdbx_strand_id
1 'polypeptide(L)'
;RGPHLESSSKIGKAFKLTKVSGAYWRGDSNNEMLQRIYGTSWANQKDLDLYLQRIEEAEKRDHRKLGKEMDLFHFREESPGSVFWHEKGWNLFQKLVSYMRSKQDDAGYKEINTPEVLDRSLWEKSGHWEKFGANMYTSKTPDEKIFAIKPMNCPGCVQVFNQGLKSYRDLPLKLSEFGKVHRYEPSGALHGLLRVRAFT
;
A
#
# COMPACT_ATOMS: atom_id res chain seq x y z
N ARG A 1 15.05 -18.30 -6.29
CA ARG A 1 16.26 -19.05 -5.88
C ARG A 1 15.78 -20.25 -5.09
N GLY A 2 16.09 -21.44 -5.55
CA GLY A 2 15.72 -22.71 -4.94
C GLY A 2 16.36 -23.86 -5.73
N PRO A 3 16.08 -25.11 -5.38
CA PRO A 3 16.59 -26.25 -6.13
C PRO A 3 16.08 -26.19 -7.58
N HIS A 4 16.95 -26.48 -8.51
CA HIS A 4 16.63 -26.58 -9.93
C HIS A 4 16.36 -28.02 -10.31
N LEU A 5 15.43 -28.22 -11.25
CA LEU A 5 15.27 -29.54 -11.88
C LEU A 5 16.46 -29.80 -12.82
N GLU A 6 16.94 -31.02 -12.84
CA GLU A 6 18.05 -31.44 -13.74
C GLU A 6 17.62 -31.35 -15.21
N SER A 7 16.35 -31.56 -15.52
CA SER A 7 15.79 -31.51 -16.86
C SER A 7 14.35 -31.07 -16.87
N SER A 8 13.95 -30.27 -17.87
CA SER A 8 12.58 -29.85 -18.10
C SER A 8 11.64 -31.04 -18.34
N SER A 9 12.13 -32.18 -18.78
CA SER A 9 11.32 -33.41 -18.94
C SER A 9 10.68 -33.89 -17.63
N LYS A 10 11.26 -33.51 -16.47
CA LYS A 10 10.73 -33.87 -15.15
C LYS A 10 9.55 -33.00 -14.70
N ILE A 11 9.22 -31.94 -15.43
CA ILE A 11 8.07 -31.04 -15.11
C ILE A 11 6.74 -31.78 -15.30
N GLY A 12 6.69 -32.79 -16.17
CA GLY A 12 5.44 -33.49 -16.50
C GLY A 12 4.55 -32.69 -17.46
N LYS A 13 3.25 -33.04 -17.50
CA LYS A 13 2.27 -32.41 -18.41
C LYS A 13 1.37 -31.37 -17.73
N ALA A 14 1.33 -31.38 -16.39
CA ALA A 14 0.50 -30.45 -15.60
C ALA A 14 1.17 -29.10 -15.43
N PHE A 15 1.35 -28.36 -16.53
CA PHE A 15 1.88 -27.00 -16.52
C PHE A 15 1.08 -26.09 -17.45
N LYS A 16 1.15 -24.79 -17.20
CA LYS A 16 0.54 -23.74 -18.02
C LYS A 16 1.45 -22.54 -18.11
N LEU A 17 1.67 -22.03 -19.32
CA LEU A 17 2.25 -20.70 -19.52
C LEU A 17 1.14 -19.68 -19.35
N THR A 18 1.33 -18.69 -18.46
CA THR A 18 0.27 -17.80 -18.02
C THR A 18 0.38 -16.40 -18.59
N LYS A 19 1.61 -15.88 -18.76
CA LYS A 19 1.82 -14.49 -19.14
C LYS A 19 3.17 -14.29 -19.84
N VAL A 20 3.22 -13.33 -20.76
CA VAL A 20 4.45 -12.76 -21.30
C VAL A 20 4.49 -11.28 -20.96
N SER A 21 5.63 -10.75 -20.53
CA SER A 21 5.84 -9.33 -20.30
C SER A 21 7.26 -8.91 -20.64
N GLY A 22 7.48 -7.63 -20.93
CA GLY A 22 8.82 -7.05 -20.96
C GLY A 22 9.46 -7.04 -19.57
N ALA A 23 10.78 -7.20 -19.52
CA ALA A 23 11.57 -7.02 -18.31
C ALA A 23 12.97 -6.55 -18.68
N TYR A 24 13.43 -5.47 -18.07
CA TYR A 24 14.82 -5.05 -18.26
C TYR A 24 15.78 -6.01 -17.58
N TRP A 25 16.91 -6.28 -18.26
CA TRP A 25 17.98 -7.10 -17.71
C TRP A 25 18.44 -6.56 -16.37
N ARG A 26 18.46 -7.42 -15.35
CA ARG A 26 18.79 -7.09 -13.95
C ARG A 26 17.90 -6.00 -13.30
N GLY A 27 16.76 -5.66 -13.89
CA GLY A 27 15.84 -4.66 -13.36
C GLY A 27 16.25 -3.20 -13.60
N ASP A 28 17.26 -2.95 -14.40
CA ASP A 28 17.74 -1.63 -14.77
C ASP A 28 17.19 -1.23 -16.14
N SER A 29 16.46 -0.10 -16.19
CA SER A 29 15.84 0.43 -17.41
C SER A 29 16.83 0.88 -18.50
N ASN A 30 18.12 1.02 -18.17
CA ASN A 30 19.18 1.32 -19.11
C ASN A 30 19.70 0.07 -19.84
N ASN A 31 19.36 -1.13 -19.35
CA ASN A 31 19.73 -2.39 -19.97
C ASN A 31 18.72 -2.85 -21.01
N GLU A 32 19.07 -3.89 -21.74
CA GLU A 32 18.22 -4.51 -22.77
C GLU A 32 16.88 -4.95 -22.20
N MET A 33 15.82 -4.72 -22.97
CA MET A 33 14.50 -5.24 -22.66
C MET A 33 14.37 -6.67 -23.17
N LEU A 34 14.15 -7.58 -22.26
CA LEU A 34 13.93 -8.99 -22.53
C LEU A 34 12.47 -9.36 -22.41
N GLN A 35 12.08 -10.49 -22.99
CA GLN A 35 10.77 -11.09 -22.78
C GLN A 35 10.83 -12.02 -21.57
N ARG A 36 9.93 -11.81 -20.61
CA ARG A 36 9.77 -12.69 -19.46
C ARG A 36 8.51 -13.50 -19.62
N ILE A 37 8.69 -14.83 -19.67
CA ILE A 37 7.60 -15.80 -19.77
C ILE A 37 7.32 -16.34 -18.37
N TYR A 38 6.06 -16.26 -17.96
CA TYR A 38 5.59 -16.79 -16.68
C TYR A 38 4.82 -18.08 -16.91
N GLY A 39 4.94 -18.99 -15.99
CA GLY A 39 4.21 -20.25 -16.01
C GLY A 39 4.10 -20.84 -14.61
N THR A 40 3.28 -21.87 -14.50
CA THR A 40 3.11 -22.67 -13.30
C THR A 40 3.15 -24.14 -13.64
N SER A 41 3.63 -24.98 -12.72
CA SER A 41 3.67 -26.43 -12.85
C SER A 41 3.20 -27.08 -11.55
N TRP A 42 2.46 -28.17 -11.68
CA TRP A 42 1.77 -28.85 -10.59
C TRP A 42 2.03 -30.35 -10.65
N ALA A 43 1.82 -31.06 -9.53
CA ALA A 43 2.07 -32.49 -9.44
C ALA A 43 1.12 -33.32 -10.34
N ASN A 44 -0.10 -32.82 -10.55
CA ASN A 44 -1.11 -33.47 -11.39
C ASN A 44 -2.04 -32.43 -12.02
N GLN A 45 -2.80 -32.88 -13.00
CA GLN A 45 -3.74 -32.02 -13.76
C GLN A 45 -4.83 -31.43 -12.89
N LYS A 46 -5.35 -32.17 -11.91
CA LYS A 46 -6.42 -31.70 -11.01
C LYS A 46 -6.00 -30.47 -10.21
N ASP A 47 -4.77 -30.47 -9.71
CA ASP A 47 -4.24 -29.34 -8.95
C ASP A 47 -4.01 -28.11 -9.84
N LEU A 48 -3.53 -28.32 -11.06
CA LEU A 48 -3.42 -27.26 -12.07
C LEU A 48 -4.79 -26.65 -12.38
N ASP A 49 -5.80 -27.46 -12.63
CA ASP A 49 -7.15 -27.00 -12.96
C ASP A 49 -7.77 -26.21 -11.80
N LEU A 50 -7.61 -26.67 -10.56
CA LEU A 50 -8.03 -25.93 -9.35
C LEU A 50 -7.32 -24.60 -9.22
N TYR A 51 -6.03 -24.54 -9.52
CA TYR A 51 -5.27 -23.30 -9.52
C TYR A 51 -5.78 -22.34 -10.59
N LEU A 52 -5.97 -22.80 -11.83
CA LEU A 52 -6.47 -21.97 -12.92
C LEU A 52 -7.86 -21.44 -12.62
N GLN A 53 -8.75 -22.27 -12.06
CA GLN A 53 -10.08 -21.82 -11.61
C GLN A 53 -9.98 -20.72 -10.54
N ARG A 54 -9.06 -20.84 -9.57
CA ARG A 54 -8.83 -19.79 -8.56
C ARG A 54 -8.34 -18.48 -9.18
N ILE A 55 -7.48 -18.55 -10.19
CA ILE A 55 -7.02 -17.36 -10.91
C ILE A 55 -8.18 -16.69 -11.64
N GLU A 56 -8.99 -17.45 -12.37
CA GLU A 56 -10.17 -16.94 -13.06
C GLU A 56 -11.17 -16.27 -12.08
N GLU A 57 -11.45 -16.92 -10.94
CA GLU A 57 -12.28 -16.35 -9.89
C GLU A 57 -11.67 -15.06 -9.28
N ALA A 58 -10.34 -15.02 -9.12
CA ALA A 58 -9.65 -13.82 -8.64
C ALA A 58 -9.76 -12.66 -9.64
N GLU A 59 -9.63 -12.94 -10.94
CA GLU A 59 -9.80 -11.93 -12.00
C GLU A 59 -11.22 -11.35 -12.04
N LYS A 60 -12.25 -12.18 -11.84
CA LYS A 60 -13.64 -11.73 -11.71
C LYS A 60 -13.86 -10.79 -10.53
N ARG A 61 -13.06 -10.95 -9.47
CA ARG A 61 -13.12 -10.17 -8.22
C ARG A 61 -12.08 -9.04 -8.17
N ASP A 62 -11.40 -8.75 -9.27
CA ASP A 62 -10.42 -7.67 -9.30
C ASP A 62 -11.10 -6.33 -8.94
N HIS A 63 -10.61 -5.70 -7.87
CA HIS A 63 -11.18 -4.45 -7.36
C HIS A 63 -11.16 -3.31 -8.39
N ARG A 64 -10.22 -3.33 -9.34
CA ARG A 64 -10.15 -2.32 -10.43
C ARG A 64 -11.29 -2.49 -11.41
N LYS A 65 -11.67 -3.73 -11.69
CA LYS A 65 -12.82 -4.07 -12.55
C LYS A 65 -14.11 -3.73 -11.83
N LEU A 66 -14.31 -4.29 -10.62
CA LEU A 66 -15.50 -4.05 -9.82
C LEU A 66 -15.68 -2.59 -9.46
N GLY A 67 -14.59 -1.88 -9.13
CA GLY A 67 -14.61 -0.45 -8.83
C GLY A 67 -15.15 0.39 -9.99
N LYS A 68 -14.77 0.05 -11.21
CA LYS A 68 -15.30 0.70 -12.43
C LYS A 68 -16.75 0.31 -12.72
N GLU A 69 -17.08 -0.98 -12.68
CA GLU A 69 -18.43 -1.50 -13.00
C GLU A 69 -19.49 -0.99 -12.00
N MET A 70 -19.09 -0.87 -10.71
CA MET A 70 -19.98 -0.40 -9.65
C MET A 70 -19.93 1.12 -9.42
N ASP A 71 -19.12 1.83 -10.19
CA ASP A 71 -18.94 3.28 -10.06
C ASP A 71 -18.45 3.69 -8.65
N LEU A 72 -17.39 3.03 -8.15
CA LEU A 72 -16.90 3.27 -6.78
C LEU A 72 -15.76 4.30 -6.74
N PHE A 73 -14.84 4.28 -7.69
CA PHE A 73 -13.69 5.15 -7.73
C PHE A 73 -13.02 5.17 -9.10
N HIS A 74 -12.14 6.14 -9.32
CA HIS A 74 -11.21 6.18 -10.45
C HIS A 74 -9.86 6.75 -10.06
N PHE A 75 -8.89 6.65 -10.99
CA PHE A 75 -7.58 7.28 -10.90
C PHE A 75 -7.40 8.27 -12.06
N ARG A 76 -6.60 9.31 -11.84
CA ARG A 76 -6.28 10.33 -12.83
C ARG A 76 -4.78 10.56 -12.91
N GLU A 77 -4.31 11.04 -14.06
CA GLU A 77 -2.90 11.35 -14.29
C GLU A 77 -2.42 12.54 -13.45
N GLU A 78 -3.31 13.46 -13.12
CA GLU A 78 -3.02 14.62 -12.29
C GLU A 78 -2.73 14.26 -10.82
N SER A 79 -3.14 13.07 -10.38
CA SER A 79 -2.89 12.57 -9.03
C SER A 79 -2.60 11.07 -9.02
N PRO A 80 -1.45 10.66 -9.59
CA PRO A 80 -1.14 9.24 -9.75
C PRO A 80 -0.99 8.55 -8.39
N GLY A 81 -1.68 7.42 -8.24
CA GLY A 81 -1.69 6.67 -6.98
C GLY A 81 -2.55 7.28 -5.87
N SER A 82 -3.38 8.27 -6.18
CA SER A 82 -4.40 8.80 -5.27
C SER A 82 -5.79 8.52 -5.83
N VAL A 83 -6.69 8.11 -4.95
CA VAL A 83 -8.01 7.62 -5.33
C VAL A 83 -9.02 8.76 -5.35
N PHE A 84 -9.77 8.89 -6.44
CA PHE A 84 -10.97 9.72 -6.51
C PHE A 84 -12.18 8.84 -6.19
N TRP A 85 -12.69 8.97 -4.98
CA TRP A 85 -13.85 8.23 -4.53
C TRP A 85 -15.14 8.83 -5.05
N HIS A 86 -15.99 8.01 -5.66
CA HIS A 86 -17.36 8.38 -6.01
C HIS A 86 -18.29 8.19 -4.81
N GLU A 87 -19.52 8.65 -4.90
CA GLU A 87 -20.48 8.60 -3.79
C GLU A 87 -20.60 7.19 -3.18
N LYS A 88 -20.86 6.19 -4.01
CA LYS A 88 -21.00 4.79 -3.56
C LYS A 88 -19.73 4.26 -2.91
N GLY A 89 -18.58 4.52 -3.53
CA GLY A 89 -17.29 4.11 -3.01
C GLY A 89 -16.94 4.81 -1.70
N TRP A 90 -17.23 6.10 -1.60
CA TRP A 90 -17.03 6.86 -0.38
C TRP A 90 -17.94 6.37 0.76
N ASN A 91 -19.20 6.08 0.47
CA ASN A 91 -20.11 5.48 1.45
C ASN A 91 -19.64 4.13 1.96
N LEU A 92 -19.09 3.28 1.07
CA LEU A 92 -18.50 2.00 1.46
C LEU A 92 -17.27 2.23 2.36
N PHE A 93 -16.38 3.15 1.96
CA PHE A 93 -15.20 3.51 2.75
C PHE A 93 -15.58 3.98 4.16
N GLN A 94 -16.56 4.87 4.28
CA GLN A 94 -17.04 5.37 5.58
C GLN A 94 -17.64 4.26 6.46
N LYS A 95 -18.34 3.30 5.86
CA LYS A 95 -18.85 2.12 6.59
C LYS A 95 -17.71 1.27 7.16
N LEU A 96 -16.63 1.08 6.39
CA LEU A 96 -15.45 0.35 6.88
C LEU A 96 -14.75 1.10 8.01
N VAL A 97 -14.57 2.42 7.88
CA VAL A 97 -14.01 3.27 8.94
C VAL A 97 -14.89 3.20 10.19
N SER A 98 -16.21 3.31 10.07
CA SER A 98 -17.14 3.25 11.19
C SER A 98 -17.09 1.88 11.89
N TYR A 99 -17.00 0.79 11.12
CA TYR A 99 -16.82 -0.54 11.67
C TYR A 99 -15.51 -0.67 12.46
N MET A 100 -14.39 -0.22 11.89
CA MET A 100 -13.10 -0.26 12.57
C MET A 100 -13.08 0.63 13.82
N ARG A 101 -13.72 1.81 13.76
CA ARG A 101 -13.87 2.71 14.93
C ARG A 101 -14.61 2.01 16.07
N SER A 102 -15.75 1.37 15.79
CA SER A 102 -16.47 0.59 16.80
C SER A 102 -15.59 -0.49 17.43
N LYS A 103 -14.80 -1.23 16.62
CA LYS A 103 -13.90 -2.27 17.13
C LYS A 103 -12.78 -1.71 18.00
N GLN A 104 -12.27 -0.55 17.65
CA GLN A 104 -11.22 0.13 18.42
C GLN A 104 -11.79 0.70 19.73
N ASP A 105 -12.99 1.27 19.71
CA ASP A 105 -13.69 1.75 20.92
C ASP A 105 -13.97 0.61 21.89
N ASP A 106 -14.49 -0.51 21.41
CA ASP A 106 -14.72 -1.74 22.21
C ASP A 106 -13.42 -2.27 22.84
N ALA A 107 -12.29 -2.09 22.16
CA ALA A 107 -10.97 -2.49 22.67
C ALA A 107 -10.30 -1.42 23.58
N GLY A 108 -10.97 -0.30 23.83
CA GLY A 108 -10.51 0.78 24.71
C GLY A 108 -9.49 1.73 24.08
N TYR A 109 -9.43 1.80 22.74
CA TYR A 109 -8.63 2.81 22.06
C TYR A 109 -9.30 4.18 22.13
N LYS A 110 -8.47 5.23 22.16
CA LYS A 110 -8.90 6.63 22.06
C LYS A 110 -8.48 7.15 20.69
N GLU A 111 -9.47 7.61 19.90
CA GLU A 111 -9.20 8.19 18.60
C GLU A 111 -8.57 9.58 18.75
N ILE A 112 -7.49 9.82 18.04
CA ILE A 112 -6.81 11.11 17.94
C ILE A 112 -6.72 11.53 16.48
N ASN A 113 -6.40 12.79 16.23
CA ASN A 113 -6.08 13.31 14.90
C ASN A 113 -4.86 14.22 15.02
N THR A 114 -3.86 14.01 14.16
CA THR A 114 -2.63 14.79 14.11
C THR A 114 -2.49 15.53 12.78
N PRO A 115 -1.78 16.67 12.74
CA PRO A 115 -1.59 17.42 11.51
C PRO A 115 -1.00 16.57 10.38
N GLU A 116 -1.43 16.84 9.15
CA GLU A 116 -0.89 16.16 7.96
C GLU A 116 0.47 16.74 7.52
N VAL A 117 0.66 18.06 7.70
CA VAL A 117 1.87 18.77 7.32
C VAL A 117 2.66 19.13 8.56
N LEU A 118 3.88 18.65 8.65
CA LEU A 118 4.74 18.79 9.84
C LEU A 118 6.15 19.21 9.43
N ASP A 119 6.79 19.96 10.32
CA ASP A 119 8.16 20.43 10.11
C ASP A 119 9.17 19.28 10.00
N ARG A 120 10.15 19.45 9.15
CA ARG A 120 11.23 18.49 8.90
C ARG A 120 11.90 17.98 10.17
N SER A 121 12.08 18.84 11.17
CA SER A 121 12.76 18.50 12.42
C SER A 121 12.12 17.32 13.18
N LEU A 122 10.80 17.14 13.06
CA LEU A 122 10.11 15.97 13.64
C LEU A 122 10.56 14.67 12.97
N TRP A 123 10.72 14.71 11.65
CA TRP A 123 11.11 13.56 10.85
C TRP A 123 12.59 13.20 11.06
N GLU A 124 13.44 14.19 11.27
CA GLU A 124 14.85 13.99 11.67
C GLU A 124 14.95 13.34 13.04
N LYS A 125 14.27 13.90 14.06
CA LYS A 125 14.25 13.36 15.42
C LYS A 125 13.74 11.92 15.50
N SER A 126 12.80 11.56 14.64
CA SER A 126 12.21 10.21 14.59
C SER A 126 12.96 9.24 13.67
N GLY A 127 14.05 9.68 13.01
CA GLY A 127 14.84 8.88 12.07
C GLY A 127 14.18 8.59 10.72
N HIS A 128 12.98 9.15 10.47
CA HIS A 128 12.26 8.93 9.21
C HIS A 128 12.90 9.68 8.04
N TRP A 129 13.52 10.84 8.31
CA TRP A 129 14.14 11.65 7.26
C TRP A 129 15.28 10.91 6.55
N GLU A 130 16.15 10.27 7.29
CA GLU A 130 17.28 9.53 6.72
C GLU A 130 16.84 8.29 5.96
N LYS A 131 15.83 7.58 6.47
CA LYS A 131 15.41 6.29 5.91
C LYS A 131 14.40 6.43 4.77
N PHE A 132 13.54 7.44 4.80
CA PHE A 132 12.39 7.58 3.91
C PHE A 132 12.30 8.96 3.23
N GLY A 133 13.27 9.86 3.41
CA GLY A 133 13.21 11.22 2.87
C GLY A 133 12.95 11.26 1.36
N ALA A 134 13.54 10.33 0.60
CA ALA A 134 13.31 10.20 -0.84
C ALA A 134 11.87 9.83 -1.22
N ASN A 135 11.11 9.26 -0.28
CA ASN A 135 9.71 8.84 -0.47
C ASN A 135 8.72 9.80 0.21
N MET A 136 9.18 10.94 0.71
CA MET A 136 8.32 11.94 1.35
C MET A 136 7.96 13.06 0.38
N TYR A 137 6.73 13.53 0.45
CA TYR A 137 6.34 14.78 -0.20
C TYR A 137 6.77 15.94 0.68
N THR A 138 7.59 16.84 0.13
CA THR A 138 8.12 17.99 0.85
C THR A 138 7.72 19.28 0.17
N SER A 139 7.61 20.35 0.97
CA SER A 139 7.36 21.70 0.50
C SER A 139 8.29 22.66 1.23
N LYS A 140 8.74 23.69 0.55
CA LYS A 140 9.55 24.78 1.11
C LYS A 140 8.68 26.03 1.20
N THR A 141 8.62 26.62 2.37
CA THR A 141 7.88 27.87 2.61
C THR A 141 8.69 29.10 2.24
N PRO A 142 8.06 30.29 2.09
CA PRO A 142 8.78 31.53 1.79
C PRO A 142 9.87 31.92 2.80
N ASP A 143 9.73 31.50 4.07
CA ASP A 143 10.72 31.65 5.14
C ASP A 143 11.75 30.51 5.19
N GLU A 144 11.90 29.80 4.07
CA GLU A 144 12.92 28.76 3.84
C GLU A 144 12.77 27.49 4.70
N LYS A 145 11.70 27.34 5.48
CA LYS A 145 11.43 26.12 6.23
C LYS A 145 10.96 24.99 5.34
N ILE A 146 11.36 23.78 5.67
CA ILE A 146 10.95 22.57 4.96
C ILE A 146 9.90 21.85 5.79
N PHE A 147 8.74 21.64 5.18
CA PHE A 147 7.67 20.83 5.71
C PHE A 147 7.51 19.55 4.89
N ALA A 148 7.02 18.51 5.51
CA ALA A 148 6.68 17.27 4.82
C ALA A 148 5.26 16.84 5.16
N ILE A 149 4.58 16.26 4.16
CA ILE A 149 3.32 15.57 4.38
C ILE A 149 3.63 14.23 5.04
N LYS A 150 2.94 13.93 6.13
CA LYS A 150 3.24 12.75 6.95
C LYS A 150 3.18 11.44 6.14
N PRO A 151 4.26 10.64 6.12
CA PRO A 151 4.27 9.31 5.53
C PRO A 151 3.77 8.22 6.50
N MET A 152 3.63 8.58 7.78
CA MET A 152 3.20 7.73 8.89
C MET A 152 2.56 8.58 9.98
N ASN A 153 1.63 8.00 10.75
CA ASN A 153 0.96 8.68 11.87
C ASN A 153 1.80 8.63 13.17
N CYS A 154 2.69 7.65 13.31
CA CYS A 154 3.39 7.37 14.57
C CYS A 154 4.10 8.57 15.20
N PRO A 155 4.91 9.40 14.48
CA PRO A 155 5.57 10.55 15.08
C PRO A 155 4.59 11.59 15.63
N GLY A 156 3.46 11.82 14.95
CA GLY A 156 2.39 12.69 15.44
C GLY A 156 1.74 12.15 16.72
N CYS A 157 1.46 10.86 16.76
CA CYS A 157 0.91 10.17 17.93
C CYS A 157 1.86 10.31 19.15
N VAL A 158 3.18 10.20 18.95
CA VAL A 158 4.17 10.40 20.01
C VAL A 158 4.12 11.85 20.54
N GLN A 159 3.88 12.85 19.68
CA GLN A 159 3.71 14.24 20.15
C GLN A 159 2.47 14.40 21.04
N VAL A 160 1.38 13.75 20.71
CA VAL A 160 0.18 13.71 21.57
C VAL A 160 0.49 13.02 22.91
N PHE A 161 1.21 11.91 22.86
CA PHE A 161 1.65 11.22 24.07
C PHE A 161 2.54 12.09 24.95
N ASN A 162 3.47 12.86 24.37
CA ASN A 162 4.42 13.71 25.10
C ASN A 162 3.77 14.99 25.67
N GLN A 163 2.51 15.27 25.33
CA GLN A 163 1.83 16.45 25.84
C GLN A 163 1.45 16.26 27.33
N GLY A 164 2.01 17.11 28.18
CA GLY A 164 1.77 17.10 29.62
C GLY A 164 2.48 15.98 30.38
N LEU A 165 2.43 16.07 31.71
CA LEU A 165 2.98 15.05 32.59
C LEU A 165 2.06 13.84 32.63
N LYS A 166 2.65 12.63 32.56
CA LYS A 166 1.94 11.36 32.67
C LYS A 166 2.53 10.53 33.79
N SER A 167 1.64 9.90 34.56
CA SER A 167 2.02 8.91 35.57
C SER A 167 2.09 7.52 34.93
N TYR A 168 2.88 6.64 35.50
CA TYR A 168 2.85 5.20 35.13
C TYR A 168 1.45 4.57 35.31
N ARG A 169 0.59 5.19 36.13
CA ARG A 169 -0.80 4.74 36.35
C ARG A 169 -1.73 5.07 35.18
N ASP A 170 -1.32 6.02 34.33
CA ASP A 170 -2.06 6.39 33.11
C ASP A 170 -1.81 5.40 31.96
N LEU A 171 -0.88 4.45 32.15
CA LEU A 171 -0.49 3.46 31.15
C LEU A 171 -1.20 2.10 31.40
N PRO A 172 -1.48 1.33 30.36
CA PRO A 172 -1.18 1.61 28.95
C PRO A 172 -2.17 2.60 28.32
N LEU A 173 -1.65 3.52 27.49
CA LEU A 173 -2.47 4.35 26.61
C LEU A 173 -2.63 3.64 25.26
N LYS A 174 -3.87 3.48 24.81
CA LYS A 174 -4.21 2.92 23.51
C LYS A 174 -4.73 4.06 22.64
N LEU A 175 -3.96 4.47 21.65
CA LEU A 175 -4.31 5.54 20.72
C LEU A 175 -4.51 4.98 19.32
N SER A 176 -5.50 5.51 18.60
CA SER A 176 -5.77 5.18 17.21
C SER A 176 -5.95 6.45 16.38
N GLU A 177 -5.67 6.37 15.09
CA GLU A 177 -5.83 7.49 14.17
C GLU A 177 -6.21 7.01 12.78
N PHE A 178 -7.27 7.57 12.20
CA PHE A 178 -7.60 7.45 10.78
C PHE A 178 -6.96 8.60 9.99
N GLY A 179 -5.64 8.76 10.16
CA GLY A 179 -4.89 9.83 9.53
C GLY A 179 -4.52 9.49 8.09
N LYS A 180 -4.74 10.45 7.19
CA LYS A 180 -4.32 10.30 5.80
C LYS A 180 -2.82 10.50 5.67
N VAL A 181 -2.13 9.49 5.15
CA VAL A 181 -0.68 9.49 4.94
C VAL A 181 -0.34 9.43 3.46
N HIS A 182 0.83 9.99 3.10
CA HIS A 182 1.27 10.08 1.72
C HIS A 182 2.70 9.56 1.58
N ARG A 183 2.94 8.74 0.55
CA ARG A 183 4.27 8.23 0.21
C ARG A 183 4.51 8.37 -1.28
N TYR A 184 5.64 8.93 -1.65
CA TYR A 184 6.05 8.98 -3.05
C TYR A 184 6.51 7.58 -3.49
N GLU A 185 5.57 6.80 -4.00
CA GLU A 185 5.85 5.50 -4.59
C GLU A 185 6.18 5.67 -6.08
N PRO A 186 7.18 4.95 -6.62
CA PRO A 186 7.47 4.97 -8.05
C PRO A 186 6.25 4.56 -8.88
N SER A 187 6.03 5.22 -10.02
CA SER A 187 4.84 4.96 -10.86
C SER A 187 4.70 3.50 -11.27
N GLY A 188 5.81 2.82 -11.57
CA GLY A 188 5.79 1.40 -11.94
C GLY A 188 5.45 0.43 -10.79
N ALA A 189 5.40 0.92 -9.54
CA ALA A 189 5.02 0.12 -8.38
C ALA A 189 3.53 0.25 -8.01
N LEU A 190 2.83 1.24 -8.58
CA LEU A 190 1.42 1.49 -8.27
C LEU A 190 0.52 0.35 -8.77
N HIS A 191 -0.46 -0.05 -7.96
CA HIS A 191 -1.37 -1.13 -8.30
C HIS A 191 -2.77 -0.96 -7.68
N GLY A 192 -3.67 -0.35 -8.42
CA GLY A 192 -5.06 -0.11 -7.99
C GLY A 192 -5.13 0.48 -6.58
N LEU A 193 -5.95 -0.11 -5.71
CA LEU A 193 -6.05 0.25 -4.28
C LEU A 193 -4.99 -0.43 -3.41
N LEU A 194 -4.25 -1.42 -3.93
CA LEU A 194 -3.30 -2.22 -3.15
C LEU A 194 -1.97 -1.51 -2.93
N ARG A 195 -1.56 -0.65 -3.87
CA ARG A 195 -0.37 0.18 -3.72
C ARG A 195 -0.62 1.57 -4.28
N VAL A 196 -0.79 2.50 -3.40
CA VAL A 196 -1.19 3.89 -3.65
C VAL A 196 -0.18 4.87 -3.04
N ARG A 197 -0.29 6.14 -3.40
CA ARG A 197 0.52 7.22 -2.81
C ARG A 197 -0.18 7.92 -1.65
N ALA A 198 -1.50 7.81 -1.56
CA ALA A 198 -2.30 8.39 -0.46
C ALA A 198 -3.27 7.34 0.08
N PHE A 199 -3.23 7.11 1.39
CA PHE A 199 -4.05 6.09 2.07
C PHE A 199 -4.29 6.46 3.55
N THR A 200 -5.22 5.76 4.16
CA THR A 200 -5.58 5.88 5.59
C THR A 200 -5.30 4.58 6.28
#